data_7c90616accd1c8689c8430d2dc696ecc
#
_entry.id   7c90616accd1c8689c8430d2dc696ecc
#
_cell.length_a   1.000
_cell.length_b   1.000
_cell.length_c   1.000
_cell.angle_alpha   90.00
_cell.angle_beta   90.00
_cell.angle_gamma   90.00
#
_symmetry.space_group_name_H-M   'P 1'
#
loop_
_entity.id
_entity.type
_entity.pdbx_description
1 polymer ?
#
loop_
_entity_poly.entity_id
_entity_poly.type
_entity_poly.pdbx_seq_one_letter_code
_entity_poly.pdbx_strand_id
1 'polypeptide(L)'
;TPAKQVYAKEAEAMLGELLPGAKFLTPGQGILRSATSDKQTATVVHCDFGLSLENFSETPRFTFGDQIAAMQRDSRCKGYMLINLWRTVEPMHRALRWRPLCVLDPNTVDPGELVTIDSTEDGASTALKISSKNRWYTYWDMLPKEVLVFKQFHYVRGEPEGRVPVFHSAFEDPLTRRGVERRSSFEYRVGALL
;
A
#
# COMPACT_ATOMS: atom_id res chain seq x y z
N THR A 1 12.42 -8.70 15.51
CA THR A 1 12.05 -8.24 16.86
C THR A 1 10.69 -8.83 17.25
N PRO A 2 10.38 -9.04 18.56
CA PRO A 2 9.08 -9.54 19.03
C PRO A 2 7.89 -8.75 18.46
N ALA A 3 7.98 -7.42 18.38
CA ALA A 3 6.95 -6.57 17.83
C ALA A 3 6.62 -6.89 16.36
N LYS A 4 7.63 -7.20 15.54
CA LYS A 4 7.39 -7.60 14.13
C LYS A 4 6.62 -8.92 14.03
N GLN A 5 6.88 -9.86 14.93
CA GLN A 5 6.21 -11.15 14.94
C GLN A 5 4.76 -11.05 15.40
N VAL A 6 4.48 -10.20 16.38
CA VAL A 6 3.10 -9.93 16.84
C VAL A 6 2.32 -9.27 15.70
N TYR A 7 2.88 -8.25 15.09
CA TYR A 7 2.21 -7.53 13.99
C TYR A 7 1.96 -8.44 12.77
N ALA A 8 2.89 -9.33 12.45
CA ALA A 8 2.72 -10.30 11.38
C ALA A 8 1.51 -11.23 11.62
N LYS A 9 1.36 -11.73 12.85
CA LYS A 9 0.24 -12.61 13.23
C LYS A 9 -1.11 -11.87 13.19
N GLU A 10 -1.16 -10.62 13.69
CA GLU A 10 -2.36 -9.80 13.62
C GLU A 10 -2.76 -9.50 12.17
N ALA A 11 -1.79 -9.15 11.32
CA ALA A 11 -2.01 -8.91 9.90
C ALA A 11 -2.54 -10.16 9.19
N GLU A 12 -1.94 -11.32 9.47
CA GLU A 12 -2.34 -12.60 8.89
C GLU A 12 -3.76 -12.99 9.28
N ALA A 13 -4.13 -12.83 10.55
CA ALA A 13 -5.49 -13.08 11.03
C ALA A 13 -6.51 -12.16 10.35
N MET A 14 -6.24 -10.84 10.31
CA MET A 14 -7.11 -9.86 9.66
C MET A 14 -7.28 -10.13 8.15
N LEU A 15 -6.17 -10.40 7.46
CA LEU A 15 -6.21 -10.68 6.03
C LEU A 15 -6.87 -12.02 5.71
N GLY A 16 -6.79 -13.01 6.61
CA GLY A 16 -7.49 -14.29 6.50
C GLY A 16 -9.00 -14.17 6.45
N GLU A 17 -9.56 -13.18 7.16
CA GLU A 17 -10.99 -12.86 7.10
C GLU A 17 -11.36 -12.17 5.77
N LEU A 18 -10.48 -11.32 5.23
CA LEU A 18 -10.73 -10.57 4.00
C LEU A 18 -10.48 -11.40 2.73
N LEU A 19 -9.54 -12.33 2.77
CA LEU A 19 -9.11 -13.16 1.65
C LEU A 19 -9.03 -14.64 2.08
N PRO A 20 -10.19 -15.28 2.30
CA PRO A 20 -10.22 -16.68 2.71
C PRO A 20 -9.58 -17.58 1.65
N GLY A 21 -8.69 -18.46 2.08
CA GLY A 21 -7.96 -19.39 1.21
C GLY A 21 -6.63 -18.86 0.65
N ALA A 22 -6.32 -17.57 0.80
CA ALA A 22 -5.02 -17.04 0.41
C ALA A 22 -3.92 -17.50 1.37
N LYS A 23 -2.72 -17.72 0.83
CA LYS A 23 -1.50 -17.97 1.63
C LYS A 23 -0.70 -16.69 1.77
N PHE A 24 -0.60 -16.18 3.00
CA PHE A 24 0.14 -14.96 3.28
C PHE A 24 1.65 -15.21 3.42
N LEU A 25 2.44 -14.31 2.88
CA LEU A 25 3.92 -14.35 2.88
C LEU A 25 4.43 -13.41 3.97
N THR A 26 4.49 -13.91 5.19
CA THR A 26 4.96 -13.19 6.38
C THR A 26 6.33 -13.71 6.83
N PRO A 27 7.17 -12.89 7.49
CA PRO A 27 6.90 -11.49 7.81
C PRO A 27 6.90 -10.59 6.59
N GLY A 28 5.96 -9.66 6.54
CA GLY A 28 5.91 -8.61 5.53
C GLY A 28 6.95 -7.52 5.77
N GLN A 29 6.84 -6.45 5.00
CA GLN A 29 7.77 -5.31 5.08
C GLN A 29 7.10 -4.09 5.68
N GLY A 30 7.78 -3.44 6.61
CA GLY A 30 7.25 -2.30 7.34
C GLY A 30 8.03 -1.02 7.10
N ILE A 31 7.31 0.09 6.95
CA ILE A 31 7.86 1.44 6.84
C ILE A 31 7.22 2.33 7.89
N LEU A 32 8.04 2.86 8.79
CA LEU A 32 7.64 3.88 9.75
C LEU A 32 7.84 5.27 9.14
N ARG A 33 6.80 6.10 9.21
CA ARG A 33 6.86 7.51 8.82
C ARG A 33 6.43 8.38 9.99
N SER A 34 7.30 9.26 10.43
CA SER A 34 6.99 10.20 11.53
C SER A 34 7.66 11.54 11.28
N ALA A 35 7.24 12.55 12.04
CA ALA A 35 7.84 13.88 11.98
C ALA A 35 9.34 13.90 12.35
N THR A 36 9.82 12.85 13.03
CA THR A 36 11.20 12.70 13.51
C THR A 36 12.00 11.66 12.73
N SER A 37 11.39 10.96 11.76
CA SER A 37 12.08 9.98 10.93
C SER A 37 12.59 10.62 9.64
N ASP A 38 13.63 10.02 9.04
CA ASP A 38 14.16 10.42 7.73
C ASP A 38 13.13 10.26 6.61
N LYS A 39 12.10 9.42 6.84
CA LYS A 39 11.01 9.20 5.90
C LYS A 39 9.81 10.08 6.23
N GLN A 40 9.74 11.20 5.53
CA GLN A 40 8.62 12.12 5.65
C GLN A 40 7.34 11.57 4.99
N THR A 41 6.25 12.25 5.26
CA THR A 41 4.94 11.98 4.67
C THR A 41 4.97 12.23 3.16
N ALA A 42 4.64 11.22 2.35
CA ALA A 42 4.53 11.38 0.91
C ALA A 42 3.26 12.17 0.56
N THR A 43 3.44 13.33 -0.07
CA THR A 43 2.35 14.23 -0.50
C THR A 43 2.11 14.22 -2.01
N VAL A 44 2.84 13.37 -2.73
CA VAL A 44 2.64 13.14 -4.17
C VAL A 44 1.73 11.94 -4.36
N VAL A 45 0.78 12.05 -5.27
CA VAL A 45 -0.08 10.93 -5.68
C VAL A 45 0.77 9.89 -6.39
N HIS A 46 0.78 8.66 -5.88
CA HIS A 46 1.58 7.59 -6.44
C HIS A 46 0.96 6.21 -6.17
N CYS A 47 1.41 5.25 -6.94
CA CYS A 47 1.44 3.84 -6.59
C CYS A 47 2.91 3.45 -6.43
N ASP A 48 3.22 2.70 -5.39
CA ASP A 48 4.60 2.37 -5.02
C ASP A 48 5.33 1.51 -6.07
N PHE A 49 4.62 0.89 -6.99
CA PHE A 49 5.16 -0.13 -7.89
C PHE A 49 4.68 0.06 -9.33
N GLY A 50 5.43 -0.54 -10.26
CA GLY A 50 4.99 -0.71 -11.64
C GLY A 50 3.82 -1.70 -11.76
N LEU A 51 3.10 -1.63 -12.86
CA LEU A 51 1.84 -2.39 -13.06
C LEU A 51 2.06 -3.78 -13.65
N SER A 52 3.15 -4.00 -14.39
CA SER A 52 3.49 -5.31 -14.95
C SER A 52 4.12 -6.21 -13.90
N LEU A 53 4.00 -7.52 -14.10
CA LEU A 53 4.64 -8.51 -13.24
C LEU A 53 6.16 -8.36 -13.26
N GLU A 54 6.74 -8.04 -14.42
CA GLU A 54 8.16 -7.78 -14.62
C GLU A 54 8.61 -6.59 -13.76
N ASN A 55 8.02 -5.41 -13.96
CA ASN A 55 8.37 -4.20 -13.21
C ASN A 55 8.21 -4.37 -11.70
N PHE A 56 7.19 -5.12 -11.28
CA PHE A 56 6.97 -5.41 -9.88
C PHE A 56 8.03 -6.34 -9.28
N SER A 57 8.39 -7.42 -10.01
CA SER A 57 9.37 -8.40 -9.54
C SER A 57 10.79 -7.85 -9.49
N GLU A 58 11.11 -6.89 -10.33
CA GLU A 58 12.44 -6.25 -10.43
C GLU A 58 12.64 -5.09 -9.45
N THR A 59 11.67 -4.78 -8.61
CA THR A 59 11.78 -3.69 -7.62
C THR A 59 12.94 -3.97 -6.64
N PRO A 60 14.05 -3.18 -6.66
CA PRO A 60 15.30 -3.57 -6.01
C PRO A 60 15.26 -3.63 -4.48
N ARG A 61 14.36 -2.85 -3.87
CA ARG A 61 14.26 -2.73 -2.40
C ARG A 61 13.54 -3.90 -1.73
N PHE A 62 12.97 -4.83 -2.52
CA PHE A 62 12.05 -5.82 -1.98
C PHE A 62 12.32 -7.21 -2.55
N THR A 63 12.09 -8.24 -1.75
CA THR A 63 12.22 -9.65 -2.16
C THR A 63 11.00 -10.17 -2.90
N PHE A 64 10.31 -9.31 -3.66
CA PHE A 64 9.09 -9.70 -4.38
C PHE A 64 9.37 -10.69 -5.51
N GLY A 65 10.55 -10.59 -6.14
CA GLY A 65 10.96 -11.53 -7.16
C GLY A 65 10.91 -12.98 -6.68
N ASP A 66 11.36 -13.27 -5.46
CA ASP A 66 11.29 -14.59 -4.86
C ASP A 66 9.84 -15.05 -4.62
N GLN A 67 8.97 -14.11 -4.21
CA GLN A 67 7.56 -14.37 -3.99
C GLN A 67 6.83 -14.67 -5.30
N ILE A 68 7.12 -13.89 -6.35
CA ILE A 68 6.60 -14.12 -7.70
C ILE A 68 7.12 -15.45 -8.27
N ALA A 69 8.40 -15.75 -8.11
CA ALA A 69 8.97 -17.03 -8.52
C ALA A 69 8.32 -18.23 -7.78
N ALA A 70 7.98 -18.06 -6.50
CA ALA A 70 7.25 -19.07 -5.73
C ALA A 70 5.83 -19.27 -6.29
N MET A 71 5.12 -18.18 -6.61
CA MET A 71 3.81 -18.21 -7.26
C MET A 71 3.87 -18.92 -8.63
N GLN A 72 4.87 -18.60 -9.44
CA GLN A 72 5.02 -19.20 -10.78
C GLN A 72 5.29 -20.69 -10.74
N ARG A 73 6.01 -21.19 -9.72
CA ARG A 73 6.33 -22.63 -9.53
C ARG A 73 5.12 -23.44 -9.08
N ASP A 74 4.16 -22.86 -8.37
CA ASP A 74 2.95 -23.57 -7.93
C ASP A 74 1.82 -23.37 -8.96
N SER A 75 1.55 -24.40 -9.75
CA SER A 75 0.49 -24.35 -10.78
C SER A 75 -0.93 -24.20 -10.19
N ARG A 76 -1.13 -24.49 -8.90
CA ARG A 76 -2.42 -24.32 -8.20
C ARG A 76 -2.63 -22.86 -7.79
N CYS A 77 -1.57 -22.09 -7.68
CA CYS A 77 -1.65 -20.68 -7.36
C CYS A 77 -2.23 -19.89 -8.55
N LYS A 78 -3.37 -19.24 -8.33
CA LYS A 78 -4.09 -18.50 -9.36
C LYS A 78 -3.56 -17.08 -9.55
N GLY A 79 -2.83 -16.54 -8.59
CA GLY A 79 -2.33 -15.18 -8.68
C GLY A 79 -1.56 -14.73 -7.46
N TYR A 80 -1.21 -13.45 -7.47
CA TYR A 80 -0.48 -12.79 -6.39
C TYR A 80 -1.10 -11.42 -6.12
N MET A 81 -1.17 -11.05 -4.85
CA MET A 81 -1.59 -9.72 -4.43
C MET A 81 -0.59 -9.17 -3.41
N LEU A 82 -0.20 -7.90 -3.56
CA LEU A 82 0.47 -7.16 -2.50
C LEU A 82 -0.55 -6.25 -1.81
N ILE A 83 -0.65 -6.41 -0.50
CA ILE A 83 -1.63 -5.71 0.34
C ILE A 83 -0.88 -4.80 1.30
N ASN A 84 -1.35 -3.59 1.42
CA ASN A 84 -0.86 -2.61 2.37
C ASN A 84 -1.84 -2.50 3.55
N LEU A 85 -1.30 -2.66 4.76
CA LEU A 85 -1.98 -2.36 6.01
C LEU A 85 -1.37 -1.09 6.58
N TRP A 86 -2.14 -0.01 6.56
CA TRP A 86 -1.68 1.29 7.00
C TRP A 86 -2.45 1.76 8.24
N ARG A 87 -1.73 2.25 9.25
CA ARG A 87 -2.31 2.78 10.48
C ARG A 87 -1.46 3.88 11.08
N THR A 88 -2.06 4.66 11.96
CA THR A 88 -1.31 5.53 12.87
C THR A 88 -0.73 4.70 14.02
N VAL A 89 0.42 5.14 14.54
CA VAL A 89 1.14 4.48 15.63
C VAL A 89 1.68 5.50 16.63
N GLU A 90 2.14 5.02 17.76
CA GLU A 90 2.79 5.89 18.74
C GLU A 90 3.88 6.79 18.11
N PRO A 91 4.01 8.02 18.61
CA PRO A 91 3.40 8.54 19.84
C PRO A 91 1.95 9.08 19.68
N MET A 92 1.28 8.84 18.55
CA MET A 92 -0.09 9.32 18.35
C MET A 92 -1.07 8.65 19.31
N HIS A 93 -1.86 9.49 19.98
CA HIS A 93 -2.90 9.05 20.91
C HIS A 93 -4.30 9.57 20.55
N ARG A 94 -4.35 10.48 19.55
CA ARG A 94 -5.59 11.13 19.09
C ARG A 94 -5.93 10.70 17.68
N ALA A 95 -7.16 11.03 17.28
CA ALA A 95 -7.60 10.85 15.90
C ALA A 95 -6.72 11.63 14.92
N LEU A 96 -6.43 10.99 13.80
CA LEU A 96 -5.58 11.55 12.74
C LEU A 96 -6.24 12.76 12.09
N ARG A 97 -5.60 13.91 12.19
CA ARG A 97 -6.04 15.18 11.56
C ARG A 97 -4.95 15.82 10.71
N TRP A 98 -3.68 15.58 11.03
CA TRP A 98 -2.58 16.17 10.28
C TRP A 98 -2.12 15.24 9.16
N ARG A 99 -2.24 15.69 7.94
CA ARG A 99 -1.87 14.96 6.72
C ARG A 99 -2.42 13.53 6.68
N PRO A 100 -3.76 13.36 6.75
CA PRO A 100 -4.37 12.04 6.63
C PRO A 100 -4.03 11.39 5.28
N LEU A 101 -4.18 10.07 5.21
CA LEU A 101 -4.04 9.34 3.96
C LEU A 101 -5.36 9.41 3.19
N CYS A 102 -5.28 9.71 1.90
CA CYS A 102 -6.37 9.47 0.96
C CYS A 102 -6.00 8.33 0.01
N VAL A 103 -7.02 7.62 -0.43
CA VAL A 103 -6.95 6.53 -1.40
C VAL A 103 -7.90 6.81 -2.55
N LEU A 104 -7.50 6.44 -3.75
CA LEU A 104 -8.30 6.62 -4.96
C LEU A 104 -9.12 5.37 -5.23
N ASP A 105 -10.41 5.54 -5.59
CA ASP A 105 -11.22 4.46 -6.12
C ASP A 105 -10.67 4.01 -7.50
N PRO A 106 -10.10 2.80 -7.60
CA PRO A 106 -9.50 2.34 -8.84
C PRO A 106 -10.49 2.19 -9.98
N ASN A 107 -11.79 2.09 -9.70
CA ASN A 107 -12.84 2.02 -10.72
C ASN A 107 -13.09 3.36 -11.42
N THR A 108 -12.53 4.45 -10.89
CA THR A 108 -12.65 5.80 -11.49
C THR A 108 -11.41 6.22 -12.26
N VAL A 109 -10.40 5.34 -12.34
CA VAL A 109 -9.15 5.59 -13.07
C VAL A 109 -9.30 5.16 -14.52
N ASP A 110 -8.98 6.06 -15.44
CA ASP A 110 -8.81 5.71 -16.84
C ASP A 110 -7.40 5.14 -17.05
N PRO A 111 -7.25 3.90 -17.53
CA PRO A 111 -5.93 3.32 -17.79
C PRO A 111 -5.03 4.19 -18.70
N GLY A 112 -5.62 4.98 -19.61
CA GLY A 112 -4.88 5.92 -20.45
C GLY A 112 -4.27 7.13 -19.72
N GLU A 113 -4.65 7.34 -18.45
CA GLU A 113 -4.12 8.40 -17.59
C GLU A 113 -2.93 7.92 -16.75
N LEU A 114 -2.59 6.62 -16.80
CA LEU A 114 -1.47 6.03 -16.07
C LEU A 114 -0.13 6.37 -16.74
N VAL A 115 0.86 6.71 -15.91
CA VAL A 115 2.22 7.04 -16.36
C VAL A 115 3.20 6.22 -15.53
N THR A 116 3.97 5.35 -16.18
CA THR A 116 5.08 4.67 -15.51
C THR A 116 6.22 5.67 -15.32
N ILE A 117 6.76 5.71 -14.11
CA ILE A 117 7.94 6.49 -13.76
C ILE A 117 9.02 5.48 -13.40
N ASP A 118 10.04 5.40 -14.23
CA ASP A 118 11.21 4.56 -13.98
C ASP A 118 12.19 5.30 -13.09
N SER A 119 12.64 4.63 -12.04
CA SER A 119 13.71 5.08 -11.17
C SER A 119 14.81 4.02 -11.14
N THR A 120 16.02 4.45 -11.38
CA THR A 120 17.19 3.55 -11.33
C THR A 120 17.50 3.02 -9.93
N GLU A 121 17.05 3.76 -8.89
CA GLU A 121 17.33 3.39 -7.49
C GLU A 121 16.16 2.63 -6.84
N ASP A 122 14.92 2.98 -7.18
CA ASP A 122 13.71 2.50 -6.51
C ASP A 122 12.88 1.52 -7.33
N GLY A 123 13.24 1.31 -8.59
CA GLY A 123 12.43 0.55 -9.54
C GLY A 123 11.28 1.39 -10.14
N ALA A 124 10.44 0.74 -10.93
CA ALA A 124 9.30 1.40 -11.54
C ALA A 124 8.21 1.71 -10.52
N SER A 125 7.69 2.91 -10.59
CA SER A 125 6.47 3.34 -9.89
C SER A 125 5.43 3.81 -10.89
N THR A 126 4.18 3.97 -10.46
CA THR A 126 3.12 4.46 -11.33
C THR A 126 2.54 5.76 -10.79
N ALA A 127 2.48 6.76 -11.64
CA ALA A 127 1.80 8.01 -11.40
C ALA A 127 0.49 8.08 -12.18
N LEU A 128 -0.33 9.07 -11.87
CA LEU A 128 -1.62 9.28 -12.48
C LEU A 128 -1.74 10.74 -12.95
N LYS A 129 -2.23 10.95 -14.17
CA LYS A 129 -2.63 12.28 -14.63
C LYS A 129 -3.84 12.77 -13.84
N ILE A 130 -3.90 14.07 -13.60
CA ILE A 130 -5.03 14.69 -12.90
C ILE A 130 -6.29 14.55 -13.75
N SER A 131 -7.36 14.03 -13.14
CA SER A 131 -8.67 13.89 -13.78
C SER A 131 -9.79 14.25 -12.81
N SER A 132 -10.80 14.97 -13.30
CA SER A 132 -12.01 15.30 -12.54
C SER A 132 -12.93 14.10 -12.30
N LYS A 133 -12.69 12.97 -12.98
CA LYS A 133 -13.43 11.72 -12.81
C LYS A 133 -12.97 10.95 -11.58
N ASN A 134 -11.76 11.20 -11.10
CA ASN A 134 -11.14 10.49 -10.01
C ASN A 134 -11.85 10.78 -8.69
N ARG A 135 -12.26 9.70 -7.99
CA ARG A 135 -12.91 9.79 -6.67
C ARG A 135 -11.94 9.40 -5.58
N TRP A 136 -11.69 10.35 -4.68
CA TRP A 136 -10.79 10.18 -3.56
C TRP A 136 -11.56 9.97 -2.27
N TYR A 137 -11.07 9.06 -1.44
CA TYR A 137 -11.62 8.76 -0.13
C TYR A 137 -10.58 8.94 0.95
N THR A 138 -10.99 9.41 2.09
CA THR A 138 -10.16 9.47 3.30
C THR A 138 -10.97 8.99 4.50
N TYR A 139 -10.29 8.38 5.44
CA TYR A 139 -10.90 7.97 6.69
C TYR A 139 -10.69 9.08 7.72
N TRP A 140 -11.75 9.90 7.90
CA TRP A 140 -11.72 11.01 8.83
C TRP A 140 -11.66 10.52 10.27
N ASP A 141 -10.88 11.21 11.11
CA ASP A 141 -10.75 10.88 12.53
C ASP A 141 -10.29 9.45 12.83
N MET A 142 -9.51 8.87 11.92
CA MET A 142 -8.95 7.53 12.08
C MET A 142 -8.18 7.43 13.40
N LEU A 143 -8.57 6.47 14.23
CA LEU A 143 -7.95 6.22 15.52
C LEU A 143 -6.75 5.28 15.41
N PRO A 144 -5.79 5.32 16.35
CA PRO A 144 -4.59 4.45 16.30
C PRO A 144 -4.86 2.94 16.27
N LYS A 145 -6.04 2.51 16.73
CA LYS A 145 -6.47 1.09 16.69
C LYS A 145 -7.07 0.65 15.35
N GLU A 146 -7.32 1.58 14.45
CA GLU A 146 -7.92 1.30 13.15
C GLU A 146 -6.85 1.08 12.10
N VAL A 147 -7.14 0.26 11.10
CA VAL A 147 -6.23 -0.09 10.01
C VAL A 147 -6.92 0.13 8.68
N LEU A 148 -6.30 0.89 7.79
CA LEU A 148 -6.70 1.00 6.40
C LEU A 148 -6.00 -0.09 5.60
N VAL A 149 -6.79 -0.95 4.94
CA VAL A 149 -6.28 -2.04 4.11
C VAL A 149 -6.56 -1.75 2.66
N PHE A 150 -5.53 -1.78 1.82
CA PHE A 150 -5.69 -1.55 0.40
C PHE A 150 -4.66 -2.29 -0.45
N LYS A 151 -5.01 -2.51 -1.71
CA LYS A 151 -4.24 -3.26 -2.67
C LYS A 151 -3.19 -2.38 -3.34
N GLN A 152 -1.92 -2.83 -3.31
CA GLN A 152 -0.79 -2.17 -3.99
C GLN A 152 -0.48 -2.78 -5.35
N PHE A 153 -0.66 -4.10 -5.47
CA PHE A 153 -0.42 -4.83 -6.71
C PHE A 153 -1.36 -6.03 -6.79
N HIS A 154 -1.78 -6.42 -7.99
CA HIS A 154 -2.63 -7.58 -8.20
C HIS A 154 -2.38 -8.19 -9.57
N TYR A 155 -1.96 -9.44 -9.55
CA TYR A 155 -1.78 -10.27 -10.73
C TYR A 155 -2.68 -11.51 -10.64
N VAL A 156 -3.35 -11.86 -11.73
CA VAL A 156 -4.13 -13.10 -11.86
C VAL A 156 -3.67 -13.83 -13.11
N ARG A 157 -3.32 -15.09 -12.95
CA ARG A 157 -2.82 -15.93 -14.04
C ARG A 157 -3.88 -16.08 -15.13
N GLY A 158 -3.48 -15.82 -16.38
CA GLY A 158 -4.37 -15.89 -17.54
C GLY A 158 -5.26 -14.66 -17.74
N GLU A 159 -5.18 -13.66 -16.87
CA GLU A 159 -5.83 -12.37 -17.08
C GLU A 159 -4.84 -11.30 -17.56
N PRO A 160 -5.32 -10.25 -18.24
CA PRO A 160 -4.48 -9.14 -18.63
C PRO A 160 -3.75 -8.51 -17.43
N GLU A 161 -2.49 -8.18 -17.60
CA GLU A 161 -1.71 -7.42 -16.61
C GLU A 161 -2.19 -5.96 -16.52
N GLY A 162 -1.67 -5.24 -15.54
CA GLY A 162 -1.95 -3.80 -15.41
C GLY A 162 -3.26 -3.48 -14.70
N ARG A 163 -3.76 -4.37 -13.84
CA ARG A 163 -4.89 -4.04 -12.96
C ARG A 163 -4.56 -2.80 -12.15
N VAL A 164 -5.42 -1.80 -12.22
CA VAL A 164 -5.24 -0.53 -11.54
C VAL A 164 -5.08 -0.76 -10.03
N PRO A 165 -3.94 -0.34 -9.44
CA PRO A 165 -3.72 -0.40 -8.00
C PRO A 165 -4.46 0.72 -7.30
N VAL A 166 -4.45 0.71 -5.98
CA VAL A 166 -4.99 1.82 -5.20
C VAL A 166 -3.94 2.92 -5.07
N PHE A 167 -4.09 3.98 -5.87
CA PHE A 167 -3.29 5.20 -5.71
C PHE A 167 -3.58 5.84 -4.37
N HIS A 168 -2.57 6.43 -3.77
CA HIS A 168 -2.70 7.06 -2.48
C HIS A 168 -1.75 8.26 -2.32
N SER A 169 -2.08 9.11 -1.38
CA SER A 169 -1.27 10.28 -1.00
C SER A 169 -1.65 10.76 0.39
N ALA A 170 -0.75 11.44 1.04
CA ALA A 170 -1.13 12.31 2.14
C ALA A 170 -1.56 13.66 1.59
N PHE A 171 -2.56 14.27 2.19
CA PHE A 171 -3.01 15.59 1.78
C PHE A 171 -3.13 16.55 2.97
N GLU A 172 -3.15 17.83 2.67
CA GLU A 172 -3.37 18.88 3.66
C GLU A 172 -4.84 19.30 3.60
N ASP A 173 -5.58 18.97 4.67
CA ASP A 173 -6.94 19.46 4.83
C ASP A 173 -6.90 20.94 5.23
N PRO A 174 -7.47 21.86 4.44
CA PRO A 174 -7.48 23.28 4.74
C PRO A 174 -8.27 23.62 6.02
N LEU A 175 -9.11 22.71 6.50
CA LEU A 175 -9.86 22.86 7.74
C LEU A 175 -9.09 22.37 8.98
N THR A 176 -7.91 21.79 8.79
CA THR A 176 -7.08 21.33 9.90
C THR A 176 -6.60 22.51 10.74
N ARG A 177 -6.95 22.52 12.03
CA ARG A 177 -6.53 23.57 12.98
C ARG A 177 -5.03 23.52 13.25
N ARG A 178 -4.45 24.67 13.58
CA ARG A 178 -3.05 24.72 14.05
C ARG A 178 -2.91 23.97 15.39
N GLY A 179 -1.74 23.34 15.57
CA GLY A 179 -1.42 22.64 16.83
C GLY A 179 -2.00 21.24 16.97
N VAL A 180 -2.55 20.67 15.89
CA VAL A 180 -2.94 19.25 15.90
C VAL A 180 -1.70 18.35 15.98
N GLU A 181 -1.88 17.17 16.54
CA GLU A 181 -0.82 16.17 16.66
C GLU A 181 -0.28 15.78 15.29
N ARG A 182 1.04 15.77 15.16
CA ARG A 182 1.68 15.37 13.90
C ARG A 182 1.59 13.86 13.71
N ARG A 183 1.36 13.45 12.48
CA ARG A 183 1.23 12.04 12.11
C ARG A 183 2.50 11.23 12.40
N SER A 184 2.31 10.12 13.08
CA SER A 184 3.20 8.97 13.09
C SER A 184 2.42 7.79 12.53
N SER A 185 2.90 7.15 11.49
CA SER A 185 2.18 6.08 10.79
C SER A 185 3.09 4.94 10.43
N PHE A 186 2.54 3.75 10.42
CA PHE A 186 3.21 2.52 10.03
C PHE A 186 2.46 1.89 8.86
N GLU A 187 3.22 1.54 7.87
CA GLU A 187 2.78 0.83 6.68
C GLU A 187 3.39 -0.56 6.69
N TYR A 188 2.57 -1.58 6.54
CA TYR A 188 3.00 -2.96 6.52
C TYR A 188 2.49 -3.66 5.28
N ARG A 189 3.40 -4.16 4.45
CA ARG A 189 3.11 -4.78 3.16
C ARG A 189 3.22 -6.29 3.28
N VAL A 190 2.16 -6.99 2.88
CA VAL A 190 2.08 -8.45 2.91
C VAL A 190 1.74 -8.97 1.52
N GLY A 191 2.56 -9.89 1.02
CA GLY A 191 2.25 -10.65 -0.18
C GLY A 191 1.24 -11.76 0.12
N ALA A 192 0.32 -12.01 -0.80
CA ALA A 192 -0.65 -13.09 -0.72
C ALA A 192 -0.65 -13.91 -2.02
N LEU A 193 -0.51 -15.22 -1.90
CA LEU A 193 -0.73 -16.19 -2.99
C LEU A 193 -2.22 -16.54 -3.01
N LEU A 194 -2.85 -16.45 -4.20
CA LEU A 194 -4.28 -16.64 -4.42
C LEU A 194 -4.61 -17.99 -5.03
#